data_5de784c482c5e0542d2f600c4eb4908a
#
_entry.id   5de784c482c5e0542d2f600c4eb4908a
#
_cell.length_a   1.000
_cell.length_b   1.000
_cell.length_c   1.000
_cell.angle_alpha   90.00
_cell.angle_beta   90.00
_cell.angle_gamma   90.00
#
_symmetry.space_group_name_H-M   'P 1'
#
loop_
_entity.id
_entity.type
_entity.pdbx_description
1 polymer ?
#
loop_
_entity_poly.entity_id
_entity_poly.type
_entity_poly.pdbx_seq_one_letter_code
_entity_poly.pdbx_strand_id
1 'polypeptide(L)'
;QSFTNALITNRLRKGRKPLVPVRDDRVRSLIWTPDASRGLAVLGNTPDAFGQTWHLPIDGDRPTYRQFVTMASEAFGRDPVYTVLPRWALGAAGLFSPRTRELRELLPRYQYDSLFDSTKFATRFPAFAVTSYRDGLNAIRRQADAERTV
;
A
#
# COMPACT_ATOMS: atom_id res chain seq x y z
N GLN A 1 11.44 0.84 -1.62
CA GLN A 1 10.07 1.03 -2.18
C GLN A 1 9.18 -0.10 -1.72
N SER A 2 7.92 0.22 -1.37
CA SER A 2 6.90 -0.78 -1.05
C SER A 2 6.65 -1.70 -2.24
N PHE A 3 6.45 -3.00 -1.97
CA PHE A 3 6.11 -4.01 -2.99
C PHE A 3 4.82 -3.64 -3.74
N THR A 4 3.81 -3.15 -3.03
CA THR A 4 2.56 -2.65 -3.63
C THR A 4 2.82 -1.50 -4.60
N ASN A 5 3.66 -0.52 -4.23
CA ASN A 5 4.05 0.56 -5.13
C ASN A 5 4.76 0.04 -6.39
N ALA A 6 5.69 -0.89 -6.24
CA ALA A 6 6.44 -1.43 -7.38
C ALA A 6 5.52 -2.17 -8.37
N LEU A 7 4.55 -2.91 -7.87
CA LEU A 7 3.68 -3.76 -8.70
C LEU A 7 2.42 -3.05 -9.22
N ILE A 8 1.94 -2.00 -8.55
CA ILE A 8 0.69 -1.34 -8.92
C ILE A 8 0.98 0.08 -9.42
N THR A 9 1.25 1.03 -8.53
CA THR A 9 1.31 2.46 -8.90
C THR A 9 2.44 2.79 -9.86
N ASN A 10 3.66 2.25 -9.68
CA ASN A 10 4.77 2.48 -10.60
C ASN A 10 4.54 1.85 -11.98
N ARG A 11 3.79 0.76 -12.05
CA ARG A 11 3.42 0.16 -13.34
C ARG A 11 2.39 1.01 -14.06
N LEU A 12 1.37 1.52 -13.35
CA LEU A 12 0.39 2.46 -13.91
C LEU A 12 1.05 3.75 -14.40
N ARG A 13 1.99 4.32 -13.64
CA ARG A 13 2.81 5.48 -14.07
C ARG A 13 3.53 5.24 -15.41
N LYS A 14 4.02 4.01 -15.62
CA LYS A 14 4.73 3.59 -16.84
C LYS A 14 3.81 3.06 -17.95
N GLY A 15 2.49 3.20 -17.82
CA GLY A 15 1.55 2.70 -18.82
C GLY A 15 1.43 1.17 -18.87
N ARG A 16 1.90 0.45 -17.85
CA ARG A 16 1.90 -1.02 -17.80
C ARG A 16 0.75 -1.54 -16.93
N LYS A 17 0.27 -2.75 -17.24
CA LYS A 17 -0.73 -3.43 -16.41
C LYS A 17 -0.23 -3.66 -14.99
N PRO A 18 -1.01 -3.32 -13.94
CA PRO A 18 -0.71 -3.70 -12.58
C PRO A 18 -0.55 -5.21 -12.39
N LEU A 19 0.23 -5.58 -11.39
CA LEU A 19 0.40 -6.96 -10.97
C LEU A 19 -0.04 -7.11 -9.51
N VAL A 20 -0.82 -8.14 -9.22
CA VAL A 20 -1.27 -8.46 -7.86
C VAL A 20 -0.62 -9.77 -7.42
N PRO A 21 0.04 -9.82 -6.27
CA PRO A 21 0.68 -11.05 -5.80
C PRO A 21 -0.34 -12.01 -5.20
N VAL A 22 -0.29 -13.25 -5.63
CA VAL A 22 -0.95 -14.44 -5.08
C VAL A 22 -2.48 -14.41 -5.14
N ARG A 23 -3.12 -13.45 -4.49
CA ARG A 23 -4.59 -13.33 -4.37
C ARG A 23 -5.00 -11.87 -4.40
N ASP A 24 -6.09 -11.59 -5.07
CA ASP A 24 -6.67 -10.25 -5.21
C ASP A 24 -7.88 -9.99 -4.29
N ASP A 25 -8.40 -11.05 -3.67
CA ASP A 25 -9.57 -11.04 -2.81
C ASP A 25 -9.25 -10.84 -1.31
N ARG A 26 -7.96 -10.71 -0.96
CA ARG A 26 -7.53 -10.50 0.43
C ARG A 26 -7.47 -9.03 0.79
N VAL A 27 -7.97 -8.73 1.99
CA VAL A 27 -7.98 -7.38 2.55
C VAL A 27 -6.59 -7.02 3.07
N ARG A 28 -6.17 -5.78 2.81
CA ARG A 28 -4.87 -5.26 3.23
C ARG A 28 -4.98 -3.87 3.80
N SER A 29 -4.43 -3.72 4.99
CA SER A 29 -4.16 -2.40 5.54
C SER A 29 -2.92 -1.82 4.86
N LEU A 30 -3.15 -0.83 4.01
CA LEU A 30 -2.08 -0.05 3.38
C LEU A 30 -2.03 1.32 4.04
N ILE A 31 -0.84 1.80 4.35
CA ILE A 31 -0.66 3.12 4.92
C ILE A 31 -0.18 4.10 3.87
N TRP A 32 -0.74 5.31 3.89
CA TRP A 32 -0.21 6.44 3.13
C TRP A 32 1.07 6.95 3.81
N THR A 33 2.21 6.90 3.11
CA THR A 33 3.51 7.22 3.70
C THR A 33 3.59 8.61 4.35
N PRO A 34 3.01 9.69 3.78
CA PRO A 34 2.97 10.99 4.45
C PRO A 34 2.20 10.96 5.77
N ASP A 35 1.12 10.18 5.87
CA ASP A 35 0.37 10.03 7.12
C ASP A 35 1.18 9.23 8.14
N ALA A 36 1.91 8.21 7.70
CA ALA A 36 2.84 7.49 8.57
C ALA A 36 3.87 8.43 9.17
N SER A 37 4.47 9.30 8.36
CA SER A 37 5.46 10.29 8.81
C SER A 37 4.87 11.30 9.78
N ARG A 38 3.67 11.83 9.48
CA ARG A 38 2.94 12.73 10.40
C ARG A 38 2.58 12.04 11.71
N GLY A 39 2.11 10.79 11.64
CA GLY A 39 1.78 9.99 12.82
C GLY A 39 2.99 9.74 13.72
N LEU A 40 4.14 9.40 13.12
CA LEU A 40 5.41 9.27 13.85
C LEU A 40 5.83 10.59 14.52
N ALA A 41 5.70 11.72 13.81
CA ALA A 41 6.01 13.02 14.38
C ALA A 41 5.11 13.37 15.58
N VAL A 42 3.80 13.08 15.47
CA VAL A 42 2.86 13.26 16.58
C VAL A 42 3.26 12.41 17.78
N LEU A 43 3.55 11.11 17.59
CA LEU A 43 3.99 10.22 18.66
C LEU A 43 5.31 10.67 19.29
N GLY A 44 6.28 11.09 18.48
CA GLY A 44 7.58 11.57 18.94
C GLY A 44 7.53 12.87 19.72
N ASN A 45 6.45 13.68 19.58
CA ASN A 45 6.23 14.91 20.33
C ASN A 45 5.19 14.75 21.47
N THR A 46 4.84 13.52 21.81
CA THR A 46 3.84 13.20 22.84
C THR A 46 4.49 12.35 23.94
N PRO A 47 4.97 12.94 25.07
CA PRO A 47 5.74 12.20 26.07
C PRO A 47 5.03 10.96 26.64
N ASP A 48 3.73 11.02 26.84
CA ASP A 48 2.93 9.90 27.35
C ASP A 48 2.72 8.76 26.30
N ALA A 49 3.13 8.97 25.05
CA ALA A 49 3.14 7.93 24.03
C ALA A 49 4.43 7.09 24.05
N PHE A 50 5.47 7.52 24.76
CA PHE A 50 6.75 6.82 24.80
C PHE A 50 6.68 5.48 25.54
N GLY A 51 7.55 4.55 25.14
CA GLY A 51 7.60 3.22 25.73
C GLY A 51 6.40 2.33 25.41
N GLN A 52 5.56 2.73 24.46
CA GLN A 52 4.37 2.01 24.05
C GLN A 52 4.46 1.56 22.61
N THR A 53 3.73 0.46 22.28
CA THR A 53 3.53 0.02 20.89
C THR A 53 2.32 0.74 20.29
N TRP A 54 2.50 1.26 19.08
CA TRP A 54 1.47 1.95 18.31
C TRP A 54 1.37 1.39 16.90
N HIS A 55 0.15 1.11 16.45
CA HIS A 55 -0.12 1.00 15.03
C HIS A 55 -0.41 2.39 14.47
N LEU A 56 0.30 2.78 13.42
CA LEU A 56 0.09 4.07 12.78
C LEU A 56 -1.30 4.16 12.13
N PRO A 57 -1.85 5.38 11.98
CA PRO A 57 -3.20 5.57 11.44
C PRO A 57 -3.30 5.12 9.99
N ILE A 58 -4.38 4.41 9.69
CA ILE A 58 -4.75 3.98 8.35
C ILE A 58 -6.19 4.36 8.08
N ASP A 59 -6.55 4.49 6.80
CA ASP A 59 -7.93 4.67 6.39
C ASP A 59 -8.82 3.51 6.91
N GLY A 60 -10.02 3.86 7.38
CA GLY A 60 -11.01 2.90 7.87
C GLY A 60 -11.52 1.95 6.78
N ASP A 61 -11.57 2.41 5.53
CA ASP A 61 -11.83 1.56 4.39
C ASP A 61 -10.65 0.61 4.16
N ARG A 62 -10.93 -0.68 4.22
CA ARG A 62 -9.91 -1.73 4.07
C ARG A 62 -10.14 -2.47 2.77
N PRO A 63 -9.57 -2.01 1.65
CA PRO A 63 -9.81 -2.61 0.36
C PRO A 63 -9.12 -3.97 0.21
N THR A 64 -9.74 -4.85 -0.56
CA THR A 64 -9.02 -5.97 -1.16
C THR A 64 -8.04 -5.45 -2.20
N TYR A 65 -7.06 -6.26 -2.62
CA TYR A 65 -6.17 -5.88 -3.72
C TYR A 65 -6.94 -5.57 -5.01
N ARG A 66 -8.02 -6.29 -5.30
CA ARG A 66 -8.90 -6.03 -6.45
C ARG A 66 -9.45 -4.61 -6.38
N GLN A 67 -10.07 -4.25 -5.26
CA GLN A 67 -10.64 -2.91 -5.06
C GLN A 67 -9.56 -1.83 -5.12
N PHE A 68 -8.39 -2.07 -4.51
CA PHE A 68 -7.28 -1.12 -4.54
C PHE A 68 -6.75 -0.89 -5.96
N VAL A 69 -6.58 -1.96 -6.76
CA VAL A 69 -6.13 -1.84 -8.16
C VAL A 69 -7.17 -1.12 -9.01
N THR A 70 -8.46 -1.38 -8.77
CA THR A 70 -9.54 -0.66 -9.46
C THR A 70 -9.46 0.84 -9.18
N MET A 71 -9.42 1.24 -7.89
CA MET A 71 -9.27 2.64 -7.50
C MET A 71 -7.98 3.27 -8.09
N ALA A 72 -6.87 2.53 -8.07
CA ALA A 72 -5.62 3.01 -8.63
C ALA A 72 -5.72 3.20 -10.15
N SER A 73 -6.33 2.27 -10.88
CA SER A 73 -6.53 2.38 -12.32
C SER A 73 -7.42 3.57 -12.67
N GLU A 74 -8.53 3.74 -11.96
CA GLU A 74 -9.43 4.89 -12.09
C GLU A 74 -8.68 6.21 -11.89
N ALA A 75 -7.90 6.33 -10.82
CA ALA A 75 -7.10 7.52 -10.54
C ALA A 75 -6.12 7.86 -11.69
N PHE A 76 -5.60 6.85 -12.38
CA PHE A 76 -4.73 7.02 -13.55
C PHE A 76 -5.48 7.11 -14.88
N GLY A 77 -6.82 7.16 -14.88
CA GLY A 77 -7.64 7.24 -16.09
C GLY A 77 -7.48 6.00 -16.99
N ARG A 78 -7.39 4.81 -16.40
CA ARG A 78 -7.17 3.54 -17.09
C ARG A 78 -8.22 2.51 -16.73
N ASP A 79 -8.46 1.58 -17.63
CA ASP A 79 -9.29 0.41 -17.33
C ASP A 79 -8.66 -0.43 -16.22
N PRO A 80 -9.46 -1.02 -15.31
CA PRO A 80 -8.98 -1.81 -14.17
C PRO A 80 -8.53 -3.22 -14.59
N VAL A 81 -7.67 -3.31 -15.63
CA VAL A 81 -7.12 -4.56 -16.15
C VAL A 81 -5.77 -4.84 -15.47
N TYR A 82 -5.68 -5.93 -14.75
CA TYR A 82 -4.47 -6.35 -14.03
C TYR A 82 -4.20 -7.85 -14.21
N THR A 83 -3.05 -8.30 -13.73
CA THR A 83 -2.67 -9.73 -13.75
C THR A 83 -2.38 -10.19 -12.33
N VAL A 84 -3.01 -11.30 -11.91
CA VAL A 84 -2.68 -11.97 -10.66
C VAL A 84 -1.47 -12.88 -10.89
N LEU A 85 -0.40 -12.66 -10.13
CA LEU A 85 0.81 -13.48 -10.18
C LEU A 85 0.64 -14.71 -9.27
N PRO A 86 0.56 -15.92 -9.82
CA PRO A 86 0.45 -17.13 -9.02
C PRO A 86 1.75 -17.40 -8.25
N ARG A 87 1.66 -18.15 -7.15
CA ARG A 87 2.82 -18.48 -6.29
C ARG A 87 3.98 -19.09 -7.05
N TRP A 88 3.69 -19.99 -7.99
CA TRP A 88 4.74 -20.66 -8.77
C TRP A 88 5.55 -19.68 -9.63
N ALA A 89 4.90 -18.68 -10.23
CA ALA A 89 5.59 -17.67 -11.04
C ALA A 89 6.52 -16.80 -10.18
N LEU A 90 6.08 -16.43 -8.97
CA LEU A 90 6.91 -15.71 -8.01
C LEU A 90 8.06 -16.58 -7.48
N GLY A 91 7.83 -17.88 -7.30
CA GLY A 91 8.86 -18.86 -6.94
C GLY A 91 9.92 -19.01 -8.03
N ALA A 92 9.50 -19.13 -9.29
CA ALA A 92 10.41 -19.24 -10.44
C ALA A 92 11.25 -17.96 -10.62
N ALA A 93 10.64 -16.77 -10.47
CA ALA A 93 11.37 -15.50 -10.51
C ALA A 93 12.44 -15.39 -9.41
N GLY A 94 12.24 -16.05 -8.26
CA GLY A 94 13.21 -16.11 -7.15
C GLY A 94 14.50 -16.88 -7.47
N LEU A 95 14.49 -17.71 -8.52
CA LEU A 95 15.69 -18.43 -8.96
C LEU A 95 16.70 -17.50 -9.66
N PHE A 96 16.20 -16.39 -10.23
CA PHE A 96 17.01 -15.47 -11.03
C PHE A 96 17.39 -14.17 -10.32
N SER A 97 16.86 -13.92 -9.12
CA SER A 97 17.12 -12.69 -8.38
C SER A 97 17.13 -12.91 -6.86
N PRO A 98 18.22 -12.51 -6.15
CA PRO A 98 18.28 -12.57 -4.68
C PRO A 98 17.11 -11.83 -4.01
N ARG A 99 16.73 -10.64 -4.52
CA ARG A 99 15.58 -9.86 -4.02
C ARG A 99 14.25 -10.61 -4.13
N THR A 100 14.05 -11.36 -5.20
CA THR A 100 12.82 -12.13 -5.40
C THR A 100 12.82 -13.40 -4.53
N ARG A 101 14.00 -13.91 -4.17
CA ARG A 101 14.13 -15.06 -3.25
C ARG A 101 13.70 -14.68 -1.83
N GLU A 102 14.07 -13.49 -1.34
CA GLU A 102 13.59 -12.97 -0.05
C GLU A 102 12.06 -12.77 -0.04
N LEU A 103 11.48 -12.33 -1.17
CA LEU A 103 10.03 -12.23 -1.31
C LEU A 103 9.31 -13.57 -1.17
N ARG A 104 9.97 -14.69 -1.48
CA ARG A 104 9.39 -16.02 -1.35
C ARG A 104 9.00 -16.35 0.09
N GLU A 105 9.77 -15.87 1.06
CA GLU A 105 9.47 -16.02 2.50
C GLU A 105 8.24 -15.23 2.91
N LEU A 106 7.96 -14.13 2.22
CA LEU A 106 6.78 -13.28 2.48
C LEU A 106 5.52 -13.76 1.75
N LEU A 107 5.61 -14.68 0.78
CA LEU A 107 4.46 -15.13 0.00
C LEU A 107 3.31 -15.74 0.85
N PRO A 108 3.57 -16.48 1.93
CA PRO A 108 2.49 -17.01 2.77
C PRO A 108 1.56 -15.92 3.32
N ARG A 109 2.10 -14.74 3.70
CA ARG A 109 1.28 -13.63 4.22
C ARG A 109 0.30 -13.06 3.18
N TYR A 110 0.53 -13.26 1.88
CA TYR A 110 -0.37 -12.81 0.82
C TYR A 110 -1.58 -13.74 0.62
N GLN A 111 -1.66 -14.85 1.35
CA GLN A 111 -2.81 -15.76 1.34
C GLN A 111 -3.89 -15.36 2.34
N TYR A 112 -3.52 -14.54 3.33
CA TYR A 112 -4.39 -14.16 4.44
C TYR A 112 -4.63 -12.66 4.43
N ASP A 113 -5.70 -12.24 5.08
CA ASP A 113 -5.94 -10.83 5.36
C ASP A 113 -4.84 -10.30 6.28
N SER A 114 -4.42 -9.06 6.05
CA SER A 114 -3.41 -8.39 6.87
C SER A 114 -3.97 -7.06 7.33
N LEU A 115 -4.51 -7.07 8.55
CA LEU A 115 -5.22 -5.95 9.14
C LEU A 115 -4.41 -5.38 10.29
N PHE A 116 -4.22 -4.07 10.28
CA PHE A 116 -3.71 -3.32 11.41
C PHE A 116 -4.87 -2.65 12.14
N ASP A 117 -4.89 -2.78 13.46
CA ASP A 117 -5.83 -2.08 14.32
C ASP A 117 -5.21 -0.77 14.78
N SER A 118 -5.70 0.34 14.23
CA SER A 118 -5.25 1.70 14.57
C SER A 118 -6.15 2.38 15.62
N THR A 119 -7.08 1.65 16.24
CA THR A 119 -8.05 2.20 17.20
C THR A 119 -7.37 2.94 18.34
N LYS A 120 -6.29 2.39 18.90
CA LYS A 120 -5.50 3.06 19.97
C LYS A 120 -5.00 4.43 19.52
N PHE A 121 -4.48 4.54 18.29
CA PHE A 121 -4.00 5.82 17.76
C PHE A 121 -5.17 6.79 17.53
N ALA A 122 -6.24 6.33 16.90
CA ALA A 122 -7.42 7.16 16.60
C ALA A 122 -8.09 7.68 17.90
N THR A 123 -8.18 6.85 18.93
CA THR A 123 -8.71 7.27 20.24
C THR A 123 -7.84 8.32 20.91
N ARG A 124 -6.51 8.16 20.85
CA ARG A 124 -5.58 9.11 21.49
C ARG A 124 -5.46 10.42 20.72
N PHE A 125 -5.59 10.38 19.39
CA PHE A 125 -5.42 11.53 18.51
C PHE A 125 -6.63 11.72 17.57
N PRO A 126 -7.81 12.05 18.12
CA PRO A 126 -9.06 12.10 17.32
C PRO A 126 -9.06 13.20 16.24
N ALA A 127 -8.23 14.23 16.40
CA ALA A 127 -8.08 15.31 15.41
C ALA A 127 -7.12 14.96 14.26
N PHE A 128 -6.48 13.78 14.30
CA PHE A 128 -5.56 13.39 13.23
C PHE A 128 -6.34 12.99 11.98
N ALA A 129 -6.25 13.82 10.95
CA ALA A 129 -6.88 13.53 9.65
C ALA A 129 -6.08 12.46 8.89
N VAL A 130 -6.72 11.34 8.58
CA VAL A 130 -6.16 10.26 7.76
C VAL A 130 -6.54 10.49 6.30
N THR A 131 -5.57 10.36 5.41
CA THR A 131 -5.79 10.47 3.96
C THR A 131 -6.45 9.21 3.42
N SER A 132 -7.56 9.38 2.69
CA SER A 132 -8.24 8.25 2.05
C SER A 132 -7.36 7.59 0.98
N TYR A 133 -7.63 6.32 0.66
CA TYR A 133 -6.92 5.63 -0.43
C TYR A 133 -7.07 6.37 -1.77
N ARG A 134 -8.27 6.90 -2.05
CA ARG A 134 -8.52 7.68 -3.28
C ARG A 134 -7.70 8.96 -3.33
N ASP A 135 -7.64 9.71 -2.24
CA ASP A 135 -6.88 10.95 -2.18
C ASP A 135 -5.37 10.70 -2.29
N GLY A 136 -4.86 9.66 -1.63
CA GLY A 136 -3.47 9.23 -1.75
C GLY A 136 -3.11 8.83 -3.18
N LEU A 137 -3.97 8.06 -3.86
CA LEU A 137 -3.78 7.67 -5.26
C LEU A 137 -3.83 8.86 -6.21
N ASN A 138 -4.75 9.80 -6.00
CA ASN A 138 -4.83 11.04 -6.76
C ASN A 138 -3.58 11.92 -6.55
N ALA A 139 -3.03 11.95 -5.34
CA ALA A 139 -1.77 12.66 -5.06
C ALA A 139 -0.60 12.03 -5.81
N ILE A 140 -0.48 10.69 -5.83
CA ILE A 140 0.54 9.97 -6.63
C ILE A 140 0.38 10.29 -8.12
N ARG A 141 -0.85 10.35 -8.64
CA ARG A 141 -1.11 10.69 -10.03
C ARG A 141 -0.64 12.10 -10.35
N ARG A 142 -1.05 13.12 -9.54
CA ARG A 142 -0.62 14.51 -9.75
C ARG A 142 0.90 14.65 -9.75
N GLN A 143 1.59 13.97 -8.83
CA GLN A 143 3.06 13.96 -8.81
C GLN A 143 3.64 13.36 -10.09
N ALA A 144 3.07 12.25 -10.56
CA ALA A 144 3.53 11.60 -11.79
C ALA A 144 3.35 12.48 -13.03
N ASP A 145 2.27 13.27 -13.09
CA ASP A 145 2.01 14.19 -14.19
C ASP A 145 2.98 15.39 -14.14
N ALA A 146 3.25 15.93 -12.95
CA ALA A 146 4.24 17.01 -12.77
C ALA A 146 5.65 16.60 -13.22
N GLU A 147 6.09 15.37 -12.87
CA GLU A 147 7.39 14.83 -13.28
C GLU A 147 7.52 14.57 -14.80
N ARG A 148 6.42 14.51 -15.54
CA ARG A 148 6.40 14.34 -17.00
C ARG A 148 6.48 15.65 -17.77
N THR A 149 6.17 16.75 -17.11
CA THR A 149 6.12 18.09 -17.71
C THR A 149 7.46 18.83 -17.60
N VAL A 150 8.39 18.31 -16.82
CA VAL A 150 9.78 18.78 -16.67
C VAL A 150 10.72 17.95 -17.56
#